data_861f57397a489cb807b38943b7951613
#
_entry.id   861f57397a489cb807b38943b7951613
#
_cell.length_a   1.000
_cell.length_b   1.000
_cell.length_c   1.000
_cell.angle_alpha   90.00
_cell.angle_beta   90.00
_cell.angle_gamma   90.00
#
_symmetry.space_group_name_H-M   'P 1'
#
loop_
_entity.id
_entity.type
_entity.pdbx_description
1 polymer ?
#
loop_
_entity_poly.entity_id
_entity_poly.type
_entity_poly.pdbx_seq_one_letter_code
_entity_poly.pdbx_strand_id
1 'polypeptide(L)'
;MKIDIEKYLESGLIEQYCFETMPAEQMLEVELVATLYPEIKKAILSCQDTMEKFALSIEKHPPISVKSKLFDSINNLELEEEISKENLPILNKYSKSASWLAFAKPLLPTETKHDIHLEVLRDDSQLFLSIIWTRTNIPLEVHENEKESFLILEGECECFVGETRYVLGPGDFFEVPMHTSHNVNLLTPKVLAILQHVAA
;
A
#
# COMPACT_ATOMS: atom_id res chain seq x y z
N MET A 1 -33.45 9.65 32.36
CA MET A 1 -33.87 10.82 31.54
C MET A 1 -35.11 10.41 30.76
N LYS A 2 -36.23 11.10 30.92
CA LYS A 2 -37.44 10.80 30.14
C LYS A 2 -37.34 11.65 28.87
N ILE A 3 -37.12 11.05 27.73
CA ILE A 3 -37.11 11.77 26.44
C ILE A 3 -38.52 11.70 25.82
N ASP A 4 -38.87 12.72 25.07
CA ASP A 4 -40.07 12.75 24.24
C ASP A 4 -39.73 12.02 22.95
N ILE A 5 -40.23 10.78 22.81
CA ILE A 5 -39.86 9.88 21.70
C ILE A 5 -40.32 10.45 20.34
N GLU A 6 -41.51 11.06 20.27
CA GLU A 6 -42.03 11.66 19.04
C GLU A 6 -41.11 12.78 18.56
N LYS A 7 -40.76 13.71 19.45
CA LYS A 7 -39.82 14.79 19.12
C LYS A 7 -38.44 14.27 18.75
N TYR A 8 -37.98 13.19 19.37
CA TYR A 8 -36.69 12.58 19.05
C TYR A 8 -36.69 11.98 17.64
N LEU A 9 -37.76 11.27 17.27
CA LEU A 9 -37.91 10.70 15.92
C LEU A 9 -38.01 11.77 14.83
N GLU A 10 -38.58 12.94 15.13
CA GLU A 10 -38.74 14.08 14.20
C GLU A 10 -37.49 14.99 14.17
N SER A 11 -36.52 14.79 15.02
CA SER A 11 -35.37 15.69 15.18
C SER A 11 -34.33 15.63 14.04
N GLY A 12 -34.35 14.60 13.21
CA GLY A 12 -33.33 14.33 12.20
C GLY A 12 -32.03 13.72 12.75
N LEU A 13 -31.99 13.42 14.07
CA LEU A 13 -30.79 12.83 14.68
C LEU A 13 -30.53 11.40 14.21
N ILE A 14 -31.61 10.65 13.89
CA ILE A 14 -31.50 9.28 13.38
C ILE A 14 -30.85 9.26 12.03
N GLU A 15 -31.26 10.15 11.13
CA GLU A 15 -30.68 10.32 9.80
C GLU A 15 -29.22 10.75 9.91
N GLN A 16 -28.90 11.75 10.74
CA GLN A 16 -27.52 12.20 10.95
C GLN A 16 -26.64 11.07 11.53
N TYR A 17 -27.18 10.25 12.43
CA TYR A 17 -26.49 9.07 12.95
C TYR A 17 -26.21 8.05 11.85
N CYS A 18 -27.21 7.68 11.05
CA CYS A 18 -27.07 6.71 9.97
C CYS A 18 -26.13 7.20 8.85
N PHE A 19 -26.06 8.51 8.60
CA PHE A 19 -25.12 9.12 7.63
C PHE A 19 -23.76 9.47 8.21
N GLU A 20 -23.51 9.21 9.49
CA GLU A 20 -22.27 9.53 10.20
C GLU A 20 -21.87 11.03 10.08
N THR A 21 -22.87 11.92 10.05
CA THR A 21 -22.67 13.37 9.87
C THR A 21 -22.63 14.15 11.18
N MET A 22 -22.69 13.45 12.33
CA MET A 22 -22.59 14.04 13.66
C MET A 22 -21.27 13.70 14.36
N PRO A 23 -20.84 14.48 15.39
CA PRO A 23 -19.68 14.17 16.20
C PRO A 23 -19.80 12.82 16.91
N ALA A 24 -18.66 12.13 17.12
CA ALA A 24 -18.62 10.81 17.76
C ALA A 24 -19.28 10.78 19.16
N GLU A 25 -19.17 11.86 19.92
CA GLU A 25 -19.81 11.98 21.23
C GLU A 25 -21.34 11.93 21.13
N GLN A 26 -21.93 12.58 20.11
CA GLN A 26 -23.36 12.54 19.85
C GLN A 26 -23.81 11.17 19.32
N MET A 27 -22.96 10.48 18.54
CA MET A 27 -23.25 9.11 18.09
C MET A 27 -23.41 8.17 19.30
N LEU A 28 -22.53 8.27 20.29
CA LEU A 28 -22.63 7.50 21.53
C LEU A 28 -23.91 7.79 22.32
N GLU A 29 -24.37 9.06 22.33
CA GLU A 29 -25.65 9.43 22.96
C GLU A 29 -26.83 8.76 22.25
N VAL A 30 -26.84 8.76 20.90
CA VAL A 30 -27.89 8.08 20.11
C VAL A 30 -27.90 6.58 20.38
N GLU A 31 -26.73 5.93 20.44
CA GLU A 31 -26.60 4.51 20.77
C GLU A 31 -27.16 4.19 22.17
N LEU A 32 -26.80 5.02 23.15
CA LEU A 32 -27.32 4.86 24.51
C LEU A 32 -28.83 4.99 24.56
N VAL A 33 -29.38 5.99 23.87
CA VAL A 33 -30.85 6.21 23.78
C VAL A 33 -31.51 5.03 23.07
N ALA A 34 -30.93 4.49 22.01
CA ALA A 34 -31.45 3.32 21.30
C ALA A 34 -31.45 2.03 22.16
N THR A 35 -30.53 1.91 23.12
CA THR A 35 -30.57 0.79 24.10
C THR A 35 -31.71 0.90 25.08
N LEU A 36 -32.17 2.13 25.42
CA LEU A 36 -33.22 2.41 26.39
C LEU A 36 -34.61 2.45 25.76
N TYR A 37 -34.70 2.81 24.47
CA TYR A 37 -35.97 3.04 23.76
C TYR A 37 -36.03 2.21 22.47
N PRO A 38 -36.76 1.06 22.47
CA PRO A 38 -36.87 0.17 21.31
C PRO A 38 -37.43 0.83 20.05
N GLU A 39 -38.25 1.87 20.18
CA GLU A 39 -38.80 2.62 19.06
C GLU A 39 -37.71 3.35 18.29
N ILE A 40 -36.74 3.93 18.98
CA ILE A 40 -35.60 4.62 18.39
C ILE A 40 -34.66 3.61 17.69
N LYS A 41 -34.39 2.47 18.35
CA LYS A 41 -33.64 1.38 17.72
C LYS A 41 -34.30 0.89 16.41
N LYS A 42 -35.64 0.75 16.43
CA LYS A 42 -36.38 0.34 15.24
C LYS A 42 -36.30 1.39 14.12
N ALA A 43 -36.33 2.67 14.47
CA ALA A 43 -36.18 3.75 13.48
C ALA A 43 -34.79 3.78 12.86
N ILE A 44 -33.74 3.56 13.65
CA ILE A 44 -32.34 3.41 13.13
C ILE A 44 -32.26 2.26 12.14
N LEU A 45 -32.77 1.08 12.51
CA LEU A 45 -32.74 -0.10 11.61
C LEU A 45 -33.54 0.15 10.32
N SER A 46 -34.70 0.85 10.41
CA SER A 46 -35.49 1.22 9.23
C SER A 46 -34.75 2.21 8.32
N CYS A 47 -34.04 3.17 8.90
CA CYS A 47 -33.22 4.11 8.15
C CYS A 47 -32.08 3.40 7.43
N GLN A 48 -31.35 2.52 8.12
CA GLN A 48 -30.26 1.72 7.54
C GLN A 48 -30.75 0.80 6.40
N ASP A 49 -31.89 0.11 6.57
CA ASP A 49 -32.51 -0.72 5.53
C ASP A 49 -32.90 0.11 4.29
N THR A 50 -33.37 1.34 4.50
CA THR A 50 -33.68 2.25 3.39
C THR A 50 -32.42 2.69 2.63
N MET A 51 -31.34 2.99 3.37
CA MET A 51 -30.04 3.33 2.78
C MET A 51 -29.45 2.16 1.98
N GLU A 52 -29.54 0.95 2.53
CA GLU A 52 -29.10 -0.27 1.83
C GLU A 52 -29.86 -0.48 0.52
N LYS A 53 -31.19 -0.38 0.56
CA LYS A 53 -32.04 -0.47 -0.64
C LYS A 53 -31.70 0.59 -1.67
N PHE A 54 -31.43 1.82 -1.22
CA PHE A 54 -30.99 2.89 -2.12
C PHE A 54 -29.64 2.56 -2.74
N ALA A 55 -28.65 2.13 -1.93
CA ALA A 55 -27.34 1.74 -2.42
C ALA A 55 -27.42 0.62 -3.48
N LEU A 56 -28.23 -0.41 -3.21
CA LEU A 56 -28.46 -1.50 -4.16
C LEU A 56 -29.13 -1.02 -5.46
N SER A 57 -29.99 0.02 -5.40
CA SER A 57 -30.65 0.57 -6.60
C SER A 57 -29.70 1.29 -7.56
N ILE A 58 -28.56 1.77 -7.05
CA ILE A 58 -27.53 2.48 -7.83
C ILE A 58 -26.23 1.65 -7.95
N GLU A 59 -26.27 0.38 -7.57
CA GLU A 59 -25.16 -0.55 -7.61
C GLU A 59 -24.48 -0.56 -9.00
N LYS A 60 -23.16 -0.47 -9.00
CA LYS A 60 -22.33 -0.68 -10.17
C LYS A 60 -21.48 -1.92 -9.96
N HIS A 61 -21.70 -2.90 -10.80
CA HIS A 61 -20.84 -4.08 -10.79
C HIS A 61 -19.40 -3.68 -11.19
N PRO A 62 -18.39 -4.07 -10.39
CA PRO A 62 -17.01 -3.81 -10.76
C PRO A 62 -16.69 -4.57 -12.07
N PRO A 63 -15.76 -4.06 -12.90
CA PRO A 63 -15.26 -4.81 -14.05
C PRO A 63 -14.77 -6.20 -13.64
N ILE A 64 -15.02 -7.21 -14.50
CA ILE A 64 -14.61 -8.61 -14.25
C ILE A 64 -13.11 -8.71 -13.94
N SER A 65 -12.29 -7.82 -14.51
CA SER A 65 -10.84 -7.74 -14.28
C SER A 65 -10.45 -7.35 -12.85
N VAL A 66 -11.34 -6.77 -12.04
CA VAL A 66 -11.03 -6.39 -10.65
C VAL A 66 -10.84 -7.64 -9.79
N LYS A 67 -11.69 -8.64 -9.99
CA LYS A 67 -11.59 -9.91 -9.25
C LYS A 67 -10.29 -10.64 -9.58
N SER A 68 -9.94 -10.77 -10.86
CA SER A 68 -8.68 -11.41 -11.26
C SER A 68 -7.47 -10.66 -10.69
N LYS A 69 -7.41 -9.34 -10.84
CA LYS A 69 -6.32 -8.52 -10.26
C LYS A 69 -6.17 -8.67 -8.75
N LEU A 70 -7.29 -8.79 -8.02
CA LEU A 70 -7.26 -9.01 -6.57
C LEU A 70 -6.68 -10.39 -6.24
N PHE A 71 -7.11 -11.44 -6.93
CA PHE A 71 -6.57 -12.80 -6.73
C PHE A 71 -5.10 -12.90 -7.15
N ASP A 72 -4.72 -12.24 -8.25
CA ASP A 72 -3.32 -12.17 -8.68
C ASP A 72 -2.45 -11.49 -7.61
N SER A 73 -2.95 -10.41 -6.98
CA SER A 73 -2.25 -9.75 -5.88
C SER A 73 -2.12 -10.64 -4.64
N ILE A 74 -3.17 -11.40 -4.29
CA ILE A 74 -3.14 -12.37 -3.16
C ILE A 74 -2.14 -13.49 -3.47
N ASN A 75 -2.21 -14.08 -4.66
CA ASN A 75 -1.29 -15.13 -5.08
C ASN A 75 0.17 -14.65 -5.06
N ASN A 76 0.43 -13.42 -5.51
CA ASN A 76 1.77 -12.84 -5.46
C ASN A 76 2.28 -12.69 -4.01
N LEU A 77 1.41 -12.35 -3.06
CA LEU A 77 1.79 -12.29 -1.64
C LEU A 77 2.15 -13.66 -1.06
N GLU A 78 1.47 -14.72 -1.50
CA GLU A 78 1.78 -16.10 -1.09
C GLU A 78 3.08 -16.60 -1.73
N LEU A 79 3.32 -16.27 -3.01
CA LEU A 79 4.52 -16.67 -3.76
C LEU A 79 5.81 -16.03 -3.23
N GLU A 80 5.75 -14.88 -2.57
CA GLU A 80 6.93 -14.25 -1.94
C GLU A 80 7.56 -15.09 -0.82
N GLU A 81 6.91 -16.12 -0.32
CA GLU A 81 7.52 -17.05 0.64
C GLU A 81 8.53 -17.99 -0.03
N GLU A 82 8.43 -18.22 -1.34
CA GLU A 82 9.30 -19.11 -2.13
C GLU A 82 9.92 -18.34 -3.32
N ILE A 83 10.84 -17.42 -3.03
CA ILE A 83 11.56 -16.69 -4.07
C ILE A 83 12.61 -17.62 -4.70
N SER A 84 12.51 -17.86 -6.01
CA SER A 84 13.47 -18.60 -6.81
C SER A 84 13.69 -17.92 -8.16
N LYS A 85 14.69 -18.38 -8.94
CA LYS A 85 14.91 -17.84 -10.30
C LYS A 85 13.73 -18.08 -11.24
N GLU A 86 12.94 -19.12 -11.00
CA GLU A 86 11.74 -19.48 -11.76
C GLU A 86 10.49 -18.76 -11.26
N ASN A 87 10.55 -18.24 -10.02
CA ASN A 87 9.44 -17.57 -9.36
C ASN A 87 9.91 -16.28 -8.68
N LEU A 88 9.93 -15.18 -9.47
CA LEU A 88 10.32 -13.85 -9.03
C LEU A 88 9.06 -12.98 -8.88
N PRO A 89 8.58 -12.74 -7.65
CA PRO A 89 7.41 -11.90 -7.41
C PRO A 89 7.70 -10.43 -7.73
N ILE A 90 6.67 -9.69 -8.11
CA ILE A 90 6.73 -8.24 -8.28
C ILE A 90 6.82 -7.58 -6.90
N LEU A 91 7.80 -6.68 -6.74
CA LEU A 91 7.95 -5.92 -5.49
C LEU A 91 6.74 -5.06 -5.19
N ASN A 92 6.38 -5.05 -3.94
CA ASN A 92 5.31 -4.21 -3.40
C ASN A 92 5.57 -3.91 -1.91
N LYS A 93 4.74 -3.07 -1.30
CA LYS A 93 4.88 -2.66 0.11
C LYS A 93 4.76 -3.80 1.14
N TYR A 94 4.38 -5.00 0.72
CA TYR A 94 4.29 -6.19 1.56
C TYR A 94 5.44 -7.16 1.34
N SER A 95 6.35 -6.86 0.39
CA SER A 95 7.54 -7.67 0.10
C SER A 95 8.39 -7.87 1.33
N LYS A 96 8.76 -9.12 1.61
CA LYS A 96 9.53 -9.50 2.81
C LYS A 96 11.02 -9.40 2.52
N SER A 97 11.68 -8.38 3.05
CA SER A 97 13.12 -8.16 2.86
C SER A 97 13.98 -9.35 3.29
N ALA A 98 13.57 -10.10 4.32
CA ALA A 98 14.28 -11.30 4.78
C ALA A 98 14.32 -12.41 3.73
N SER A 99 13.20 -12.66 3.03
CA SER A 99 13.10 -13.66 1.96
C SER A 99 13.95 -13.24 0.75
N TRP A 100 13.86 -11.97 0.35
CA TRP A 100 14.68 -11.40 -0.71
C TRP A 100 16.18 -11.41 -0.37
N LEU A 101 16.54 -11.11 0.85
CA LEU A 101 17.93 -11.15 1.31
C LEU A 101 18.49 -12.58 1.29
N ALA A 102 17.72 -13.57 1.72
CA ALA A 102 18.12 -14.98 1.67
C ALA A 102 18.35 -15.44 0.22
N PHE A 103 17.49 -15.02 -0.71
CA PHE A 103 17.63 -15.29 -2.15
C PHE A 103 18.83 -14.55 -2.78
N ALA A 104 19.03 -13.28 -2.46
CA ALA A 104 20.06 -12.44 -3.06
C ALA A 104 21.48 -12.83 -2.61
N LYS A 105 21.69 -13.18 -1.33
CA LYS A 105 23.03 -13.44 -0.76
C LYS A 105 23.90 -14.39 -1.59
N PRO A 106 23.43 -15.58 -2.03
CA PRO A 106 24.26 -16.51 -2.80
C PRO A 106 24.58 -16.02 -4.23
N LEU A 107 23.87 -15.00 -4.74
CA LEU A 107 24.07 -14.44 -6.06
C LEU A 107 25.06 -13.27 -6.07
N LEU A 108 25.39 -12.73 -4.90
CA LEU A 108 26.34 -11.63 -4.78
C LEU A 108 27.77 -12.13 -4.94
N PRO A 109 28.63 -11.38 -5.66
CA PRO A 109 30.04 -11.72 -5.78
C PRO A 109 30.74 -11.59 -4.41
N THR A 110 31.68 -12.50 -4.15
CA THR A 110 32.49 -12.49 -2.90
C THR A 110 33.38 -11.24 -2.82
N GLU A 111 33.82 -10.71 -3.96
CA GLU A 111 34.58 -9.46 -4.07
C GLU A 111 34.07 -8.64 -5.24
N THR A 112 33.81 -7.36 -5.02
CA THR A 112 33.41 -6.41 -6.06
C THR A 112 34.57 -5.48 -6.37
N LYS A 113 34.98 -5.41 -7.65
CA LYS A 113 35.98 -4.44 -8.15
C LYS A 113 35.36 -3.07 -8.44
N HIS A 114 34.05 -3.01 -8.53
CA HIS A 114 33.30 -1.81 -8.90
C HIS A 114 32.48 -1.31 -7.67
N ASP A 115 32.21 -0.02 -7.65
CA ASP A 115 31.44 0.61 -6.59
C ASP A 115 29.92 0.36 -6.73
N ILE A 116 29.48 -0.05 -7.91
CA ILE A 116 28.12 -0.51 -8.19
C ILE A 116 28.21 -1.89 -8.85
N HIS A 117 27.42 -2.83 -8.36
CA HIS A 117 27.20 -4.13 -8.96
C HIS A 117 25.71 -4.37 -9.15
N LEU A 118 25.33 -4.79 -10.33
CA LEU A 118 23.95 -5.09 -10.71
C LEU A 118 23.87 -6.54 -11.17
N GLU A 119 23.10 -7.37 -10.49
CA GLU A 119 22.78 -8.73 -10.91
C GLU A 119 21.35 -8.74 -11.45
N VAL A 120 21.21 -8.93 -12.76
CA VAL A 120 19.90 -8.94 -13.42
C VAL A 120 19.22 -10.27 -13.16
N LEU A 121 18.02 -10.21 -12.59
CA LEU A 121 17.18 -11.38 -12.29
C LEU A 121 16.15 -11.63 -13.39
N ARG A 122 15.60 -10.56 -13.93
CA ARG A 122 14.59 -10.59 -14.99
C ARG A 122 14.70 -9.31 -15.83
N ASP A 123 14.63 -9.47 -17.15
CA ASP A 123 14.65 -8.36 -18.11
C ASP A 123 13.76 -8.72 -19.31
N ASP A 124 12.55 -8.19 -19.31
CA ASP A 124 11.62 -8.34 -20.42
C ASP A 124 10.87 -7.02 -20.70
N SER A 125 9.97 -7.02 -21.67
CA SER A 125 9.26 -5.79 -22.11
C SER A 125 8.35 -5.16 -21.04
N GLN A 126 8.07 -5.83 -19.93
CA GLN A 126 7.17 -5.36 -18.89
C GLN A 126 7.85 -5.16 -17.55
N LEU A 127 8.91 -5.92 -17.27
CA LEU A 127 9.54 -5.94 -15.97
C LEU A 127 11.06 -6.09 -16.11
N PHE A 128 11.78 -5.12 -15.56
CA PHE A 128 13.18 -5.26 -15.21
C PHE A 128 13.29 -5.42 -13.70
N LEU A 129 13.99 -6.46 -13.25
CA LEU A 129 14.22 -6.77 -11.85
C LEU A 129 15.68 -7.14 -11.63
N SER A 130 16.32 -6.52 -10.66
CA SER A 130 17.73 -6.76 -10.37
C SER A 130 18.05 -6.64 -8.88
N ILE A 131 19.16 -7.26 -8.48
CA ILE A 131 19.82 -6.99 -7.22
C ILE A 131 20.82 -5.87 -7.48
N ILE A 132 20.73 -4.77 -6.75
CA ILE A 132 21.72 -3.70 -6.76
C ILE A 132 22.50 -3.71 -5.45
N TRP A 133 23.83 -3.73 -5.57
CA TRP A 133 24.74 -3.50 -4.47
C TRP A 133 25.60 -2.28 -4.80
N THR A 134 25.65 -1.28 -3.94
CA THR A 134 26.37 -0.03 -4.21
C THR A 134 27.10 0.50 -2.99
N ARG A 135 28.27 1.13 -3.25
CA ARG A 135 29.07 1.93 -2.29
C ARG A 135 29.12 3.41 -2.68
N THR A 136 28.41 3.80 -3.70
CA THR A 136 28.37 5.19 -4.17
C THR A 136 26.92 5.66 -4.31
N ASN A 137 26.73 6.96 -4.24
CA ASN A 137 25.43 7.58 -4.43
C ASN A 137 24.92 7.35 -5.85
N ILE A 138 23.61 7.24 -6.01
CA ILE A 138 22.95 7.21 -7.32
C ILE A 138 22.66 8.68 -7.72
N PRO A 139 23.11 9.10 -8.91
CA PRO A 139 22.93 10.46 -9.37
C PRO A 139 21.46 10.78 -9.65
N LEU A 140 21.19 12.07 -9.93
CA LEU A 140 19.86 12.52 -10.30
C LEU A 140 19.39 11.87 -11.60
N GLU A 141 18.21 11.23 -11.56
CA GLU A 141 17.56 10.59 -12.70
C GLU A 141 16.06 10.84 -12.73
N VAL A 142 15.41 10.58 -13.87
CA VAL A 142 13.96 10.73 -14.10
C VAL A 142 13.50 9.60 -15.01
N HIS A 143 12.42 8.92 -14.64
CA HIS A 143 11.78 7.87 -15.46
C HIS A 143 10.49 8.38 -16.08
N GLU A 144 10.37 8.30 -17.40
CA GLU A 144 9.21 8.79 -18.15
C GLU A 144 8.23 7.69 -18.54
N ASN A 145 8.72 6.46 -18.78
CA ASN A 145 7.93 5.36 -19.36
C ASN A 145 7.87 4.13 -18.46
N GLU A 146 8.44 4.20 -17.28
CA GLU A 146 8.50 3.10 -16.33
C GLU A 146 8.35 3.59 -14.90
N LYS A 147 7.79 2.75 -14.05
CA LYS A 147 7.72 2.95 -12.61
C LYS A 147 8.90 2.26 -11.96
N GLU A 148 9.74 3.03 -11.30
CA GLU A 148 10.80 2.49 -10.47
C GLU A 148 10.31 2.24 -9.05
N SER A 149 10.76 1.13 -8.48
CA SER A 149 10.62 0.84 -7.06
C SER A 149 11.79 0.04 -6.54
N PHE A 150 12.06 0.13 -5.24
CA PHE A 150 13.11 -0.63 -4.61
C PHE A 150 12.77 -1.05 -3.19
N LEU A 151 13.34 -2.19 -2.79
CA LEU A 151 13.25 -2.75 -1.45
C LEU A 151 14.65 -2.81 -0.86
N ILE A 152 14.89 -2.09 0.23
CA ILE A 152 16.18 -2.09 0.91
C ILE A 152 16.35 -3.41 1.67
N LEU A 153 17.47 -4.10 1.44
CA LEU A 153 17.82 -5.35 2.11
C LEU A 153 18.87 -5.16 3.19
N GLU A 154 19.93 -4.37 2.91
CA GLU A 154 20.99 -4.04 3.86
C GLU A 154 21.43 -2.59 3.65
N GLY A 155 21.84 -1.94 4.75
CA GLY A 155 22.31 -0.55 4.75
C GLY A 155 21.18 0.45 4.84
N GLU A 156 21.54 1.73 4.83
CA GLU A 156 20.60 2.85 4.92
C GLU A 156 20.93 3.89 3.85
N CYS A 157 19.92 4.53 3.29
CA CYS A 157 20.08 5.60 2.33
C CYS A 157 19.00 6.67 2.52
N GLU A 158 19.21 7.81 1.88
CA GLU A 158 18.19 8.84 1.72
C GLU A 158 17.88 9.00 0.23
N CYS A 159 16.59 8.95 -0.10
CA CYS A 159 16.08 9.23 -1.42
C CYS A 159 15.45 10.62 -1.43
N PHE A 160 15.91 11.46 -2.34
CA PHE A 160 15.28 12.77 -2.60
C PHE A 160 14.39 12.63 -3.82
N VAL A 161 13.11 12.97 -3.68
CA VAL A 161 12.12 13.00 -4.75
C VAL A 161 11.61 14.44 -4.86
N GLY A 162 12.06 15.16 -5.87
CA GLY A 162 11.89 16.60 -5.91
C GLY A 162 12.53 17.26 -4.69
N GLU A 163 11.74 17.96 -3.87
CA GLU A 163 12.19 18.61 -2.64
C GLU A 163 11.98 17.74 -1.38
N THR A 164 11.38 16.56 -1.52
CA THR A 164 11.05 15.72 -0.36
C THR A 164 12.14 14.68 -0.13
N ARG A 165 12.55 14.56 1.14
CA ARG A 165 13.57 13.59 1.60
C ARG A 165 12.90 12.41 2.29
N TYR A 166 13.27 11.19 1.89
CA TYR A 166 12.88 9.94 2.52
C TYR A 166 14.14 9.23 3.03
N VAL A 167 14.13 8.78 4.29
CA VAL A 167 15.19 7.93 4.85
C VAL A 167 14.71 6.51 4.83
N LEU A 168 15.49 5.61 4.24
CA LEU A 168 15.11 4.24 3.96
C LEU A 168 16.18 3.28 4.53
N GLY A 169 15.70 2.22 5.18
CA GLY A 169 16.52 1.16 5.76
C GLY A 169 15.99 -0.24 5.46
N PRO A 170 16.60 -1.30 6.01
CA PRO A 170 16.23 -2.67 5.73
C PRO A 170 14.75 -2.96 5.99
N GLY A 171 14.05 -3.43 4.96
CA GLY A 171 12.61 -3.70 4.99
C GLY A 171 11.75 -2.60 4.36
N ASP A 172 12.29 -1.42 4.13
CA ASP A 172 11.55 -0.35 3.49
C ASP A 172 11.42 -0.59 1.99
N PHE A 173 10.18 -0.57 1.52
CA PHE A 173 9.81 -0.52 0.11
C PHE A 173 9.49 0.92 -0.27
N PHE A 174 10.03 1.37 -1.39
CA PHE A 174 9.78 2.71 -1.92
C PHE A 174 9.45 2.66 -3.41
N GLU A 175 8.40 3.34 -3.82
CA GLU A 175 8.01 3.54 -5.22
C GLU A 175 8.28 5.01 -5.59
N VAL A 176 9.08 5.20 -6.63
CA VAL A 176 9.41 6.54 -7.15
C VAL A 176 8.25 7.01 -8.04
N PRO A 177 7.68 8.19 -7.80
CA PRO A 177 6.66 8.74 -8.67
C PRO A 177 7.21 9.01 -10.07
N MET A 178 6.49 8.57 -11.10
CA MET A 178 6.84 8.85 -12.49
C MET A 178 7.01 10.34 -12.76
N HIS A 179 7.84 10.68 -13.74
CA HIS A 179 8.10 12.07 -14.17
C HIS A 179 8.67 12.97 -13.06
N THR A 180 9.18 12.38 -11.98
CA THR A 180 9.74 13.13 -10.87
C THR A 180 11.24 12.81 -10.74
N SER A 181 12.05 13.87 -10.70
CA SER A 181 13.49 13.72 -10.50
C SER A 181 13.77 13.17 -9.10
N HIS A 182 14.68 12.22 -9.02
CA HIS A 182 15.12 11.64 -7.76
C HIS A 182 16.61 11.28 -7.80
N ASN A 183 17.21 11.19 -6.62
CA ASN A 183 18.57 10.71 -6.42
C ASN A 183 18.66 9.98 -5.07
N VAL A 184 19.65 9.10 -4.91
CA VAL A 184 19.86 8.35 -3.68
C VAL A 184 21.26 8.61 -3.13
N ASN A 185 21.34 9.06 -1.87
CA ASN A 185 22.57 9.21 -1.12
C ASN A 185 22.68 8.12 -0.07
N LEU A 186 23.82 7.48 0.02
CA LEU A 186 24.07 6.44 1.02
C LEU A 186 24.32 7.08 2.40
N LEU A 187 23.69 6.54 3.43
CA LEU A 187 23.97 6.89 4.86
C LEU A 187 24.91 5.87 5.51
N THR A 188 25.03 4.69 4.91
CA THR A 188 25.97 3.63 5.32
C THR A 188 27.03 3.39 4.23
N PRO A 189 28.15 2.73 4.54
CA PRO A 189 29.22 2.50 3.54
C PRO A 189 28.80 1.71 2.32
N LYS A 190 27.69 0.98 2.37
CA LYS A 190 27.08 0.23 1.28
C LYS A 190 25.58 0.09 1.47
N VAL A 191 24.87 -0.08 0.36
CA VAL A 191 23.45 -0.45 0.35
C VAL A 191 23.27 -1.65 -0.59
N LEU A 192 22.43 -2.60 -0.15
CA LEU A 192 21.93 -3.71 -0.95
C LEU A 192 20.43 -3.57 -1.07
N ALA A 193 19.89 -3.60 -2.27
CA ALA A 193 18.46 -3.49 -2.54
C ALA A 193 18.04 -4.38 -3.71
N ILE A 194 16.76 -4.67 -3.81
CA ILE A 194 16.14 -5.14 -5.06
C ILE A 194 15.60 -3.92 -5.77
N LEU A 195 15.98 -3.76 -7.03
CA LEU A 195 15.52 -2.69 -7.92
C LEU A 195 14.56 -3.27 -8.94
N GLN A 196 13.44 -2.59 -9.13
CA GLN A 196 12.38 -2.98 -10.05
C GLN A 196 11.96 -1.80 -10.93
N HIS A 197 11.86 -2.04 -12.24
CA HIS A 197 11.20 -1.12 -13.19
C HIS A 197 10.06 -1.86 -13.87
N VAL A 198 8.88 -1.29 -13.80
CA VAL A 198 7.66 -1.81 -14.45
C VAL A 198 7.23 -0.85 -15.55
N ALA A 199 7.04 -1.36 -16.76
CA ALA A 199 6.54 -0.56 -17.89
C ALA A 199 5.18 0.08 -17.54
N ALA A 200 4.99 1.35 -17.90
CA ALA A 200 3.81 2.15 -17.56
C ALA A 200 2.68 1.98 -18.58
#